data_dd8f8f8ae36e17bfe36483d0d1cedc8d
#
_entry.id   dd8f8f8ae36e17bfe36483d0d1cedc8d
#
_cell.length_a   1.000
_cell.length_b   1.000
_cell.length_c   1.000
_cell.angle_alpha   90.00
_cell.angle_beta   90.00
_cell.angle_gamma   90.00
#
_symmetry.space_group_name_H-M   'P 1'
#
loop_
_entity.id
_entity.type
_entity.pdbx_description
1 polymer ?
#
loop_
_entity_poly.entity_id
_entity_poly.type
_entity_poly.pdbx_seq_one_letter_code
_entity_poly.pdbx_strand_id
1 'polypeptide(L)'
;LFSDFHRRQAVTDCYRREGGQLVIRSAPFIDDWSEADYLFLVQCLRRTIETGGVVLGAFEEIFKEPRAGSGGKKEVLKGFASVEAAPLGSRGQYRDLTCLHVSEELRGNGIGRELFSLACMEAKRLGGEKLYISGHSAVETQRFYQSMGCREALEPMEEHVKREPYDVQ
;
A
#
# COMPACT_ATOMS: atom_id res chain seq x y z
N LEU A 1 12.63 6.00 -10.70
CA LEU A 1 11.30 6.32 -10.17
C LEU A 1 11.34 6.49 -8.64
N PHE A 2 12.07 5.63 -7.92
CA PHE A 2 12.12 5.59 -6.45
C PHE A 2 13.33 6.30 -5.81
N SER A 3 14.14 7.04 -6.57
CA SER A 3 15.37 7.67 -6.04
C SER A 3 15.15 8.65 -4.88
N ASP A 4 13.97 9.24 -4.81
CA ASP A 4 13.60 10.23 -3.79
C ASP A 4 12.33 9.77 -3.01
N PHE A 5 12.08 8.46 -2.98
CA PHE A 5 11.00 7.84 -2.24
C PHE A 5 11.59 7.07 -1.04
N HIS A 6 11.16 7.40 0.16
CA HIS A 6 11.67 6.80 1.38
C HIS A 6 10.62 5.92 2.06
N ARG A 7 10.78 4.61 1.92
CA ARG A 7 9.93 3.62 2.59
C ARG A 7 10.64 3.17 3.87
N ARG A 8 10.48 3.97 4.90
CA ARG A 8 10.96 3.65 6.23
C ARG A 8 9.83 3.83 7.24
N GLN A 9 9.70 2.90 8.18
CA GLN A 9 8.71 2.96 9.26
C GLN A 9 9.33 2.42 10.54
N ALA A 10 9.33 3.24 11.60
CA ALA A 10 9.62 2.77 12.95
C ALA A 10 8.33 2.21 13.55
N VAL A 11 8.32 0.92 13.83
CA VAL A 11 7.20 0.21 14.43
C VAL A 11 7.53 -0.04 15.90
N THR A 12 6.60 0.22 16.80
CA THR A 12 6.72 -0.07 18.24
C THR A 12 5.84 -1.22 18.66
N ASP A 13 4.61 -1.25 18.14
CA ASP A 13 3.58 -2.19 18.54
C ASP A 13 2.90 -2.81 17.32
N CYS A 14 2.53 -4.07 17.45
CA CYS A 14 1.83 -4.81 16.41
C CYS A 14 0.59 -5.51 16.98
N TYR A 15 -0.41 -5.68 16.13
CA TYR A 15 -1.49 -6.62 16.43
C TYR A 15 -0.98 -8.06 16.32
N ARG A 16 -1.46 -8.91 17.21
CA ARG A 16 -1.26 -10.36 17.19
C ARG A 16 -2.58 -11.05 17.47
N ARG A 17 -2.82 -12.19 16.84
CA ARG A 17 -4.03 -12.97 17.07
C ARG A 17 -3.81 -13.96 18.21
N GLU A 18 -4.55 -13.78 19.29
CA GLU A 18 -4.53 -14.63 20.47
C GLU A 18 -5.95 -15.04 20.81
N GLY A 19 -6.21 -16.35 20.90
CA GLY A 19 -7.56 -16.86 21.16
C GLY A 19 -8.63 -16.37 20.18
N GLY A 20 -8.25 -16.10 18.93
CA GLY A 20 -9.16 -15.58 17.90
C GLY A 20 -9.33 -14.04 17.90
N GLN A 21 -8.80 -13.34 18.90
CA GLN A 21 -8.91 -11.87 19.01
C GLN A 21 -7.60 -11.19 18.64
N LEU A 22 -7.69 -9.98 18.08
CA LEU A 22 -6.53 -9.12 17.86
C LEU A 22 -6.17 -8.38 19.14
N VAL A 23 -4.95 -8.59 19.63
CA VAL A 23 -4.37 -7.91 20.80
C VAL A 23 -3.12 -7.15 20.40
N ILE A 24 -2.82 -6.05 21.08
CA ILE A 24 -1.60 -5.28 20.83
C ILE A 24 -0.46 -5.88 21.64
N ARG A 25 0.69 -6.06 20.99
CA ARG A 25 1.94 -6.52 21.60
C ARG A 25 3.09 -5.61 21.19
N SER A 26 3.98 -5.34 22.13
CA SER A 26 5.23 -4.64 21.82
C SER A 26 6.10 -5.52 20.92
N ALA A 27 6.47 -4.98 19.77
CA ALA A 27 7.30 -5.62 18.76
C ALA A 27 8.08 -4.54 18.01
N PRO A 28 9.08 -3.91 18.65
CA PRO A 28 9.80 -2.79 18.05
C PRO A 28 10.75 -3.26 16.94
N PHE A 29 10.66 -2.64 15.76
CA PHE A 29 11.58 -2.82 14.63
C PHE A 29 11.53 -1.63 13.68
N ILE A 30 12.51 -1.58 12.78
CA ILE A 30 12.50 -0.65 11.65
C ILE A 30 12.17 -1.46 10.40
N ASP A 31 11.10 -1.06 9.73
CA ASP A 31 10.74 -1.56 8.40
C ASP A 31 11.28 -0.58 7.37
N ASP A 32 12.37 -0.94 6.72
CA ASP A 32 13.07 -0.11 5.75
C ASP A 32 13.40 -0.94 4.51
N TRP A 33 13.16 -0.38 3.33
CA TRP A 33 13.33 -1.10 2.08
C TRP A 33 14.75 -0.95 1.52
N SER A 34 15.34 -2.07 1.20
CA SER A 34 16.60 -2.15 0.47
C SER A 34 16.40 -1.86 -1.03
N GLU A 35 17.49 -1.69 -1.76
CA GLU A 35 17.46 -1.59 -3.22
C GLU A 35 16.81 -2.82 -3.87
N ALA A 36 17.04 -4.01 -3.33
CA ALA A 36 16.43 -5.24 -3.81
C ALA A 36 14.90 -5.25 -3.66
N ASP A 37 14.38 -4.69 -2.55
CA ASP A 37 12.95 -4.56 -2.32
C ASP A 37 12.31 -3.62 -3.35
N TYR A 38 12.95 -2.49 -3.66
CA TYR A 38 12.48 -1.59 -4.71
C TYR A 38 12.50 -2.23 -6.10
N LEU A 39 13.52 -3.00 -6.43
CA LEU A 39 13.58 -3.73 -7.70
C LEU A 39 12.48 -4.79 -7.81
N PHE A 40 12.25 -5.53 -6.74
CA PHE A 40 11.15 -6.49 -6.67
C PHE A 40 9.78 -5.79 -6.81
N LEU A 41 9.58 -4.68 -6.10
CA LEU A 41 8.37 -3.88 -6.21
C LEU A 41 8.09 -3.44 -7.66
N VAL A 42 9.12 -2.95 -8.38
CA VAL A 42 8.95 -2.55 -9.80
C VAL A 42 8.44 -3.70 -10.65
N GLN A 43 8.93 -4.92 -10.42
CA GLN A 43 8.44 -6.11 -11.13
C GLN A 43 6.98 -6.41 -10.79
N CYS A 44 6.60 -6.31 -9.50
CA CYS A 44 5.21 -6.49 -9.07
C CYS A 44 4.28 -5.46 -9.73
N LEU A 45 4.64 -4.18 -9.69
CA LEU A 45 3.82 -3.11 -10.29
C LEU A 45 3.68 -3.26 -11.82
N ARG A 46 4.74 -3.69 -12.51
CA ARG A 46 4.66 -4.02 -13.94
C ARG A 46 3.68 -5.16 -14.20
N ARG A 47 3.79 -6.24 -13.43
CA ARG A 47 2.87 -7.38 -13.54
C ARG A 47 1.42 -6.95 -13.31
N THR A 48 1.14 -6.12 -12.30
CA THR A 48 -0.19 -5.56 -12.07
C THR A 48 -0.75 -4.91 -13.33
N ILE A 49 0.05 -4.04 -14.00
CA ILE A 49 -0.36 -3.36 -15.24
C ILE A 49 -0.56 -4.37 -16.39
N GLU A 50 0.38 -5.29 -16.58
CA GLU A 50 0.36 -6.30 -17.65
C GLU A 50 -0.84 -7.24 -17.53
N THR A 51 -1.32 -7.49 -16.30
CA THR A 51 -2.51 -8.31 -16.02
C THR A 51 -3.82 -7.53 -16.00
N GLY A 52 -3.79 -6.24 -16.38
CA GLY A 52 -4.99 -5.39 -16.49
C GLY A 52 -5.39 -4.69 -15.19
N GLY A 53 -4.57 -4.78 -14.15
CA GLY A 53 -4.72 -4.03 -12.91
C GLY A 53 -4.32 -2.55 -13.07
N VAL A 54 -4.35 -1.81 -11.98
CA VAL A 54 -4.09 -0.36 -11.96
C VAL A 54 -2.99 -0.03 -10.97
N VAL A 55 -2.07 0.85 -11.38
CA VAL A 55 -1.09 1.49 -10.51
C VAL A 55 -1.35 2.98 -10.48
N LEU A 56 -1.53 3.52 -9.28
CA LEU A 56 -1.76 4.92 -8.99
C LEU A 56 -0.49 5.54 -8.42
N GLY A 57 -0.14 6.75 -8.83
CA GLY A 57 1.02 7.49 -8.34
C GLY A 57 0.64 8.89 -7.87
N ALA A 58 1.16 9.30 -6.71
CA ALA A 58 1.13 10.67 -6.22
C ALA A 58 2.51 11.29 -6.41
N PHE A 59 2.59 12.41 -7.11
CA PHE A 59 3.84 13.07 -7.47
C PHE A 59 3.90 14.48 -6.87
N GLU A 60 5.09 14.87 -6.45
CA GLU A 60 5.43 16.24 -6.09
C GLU A 60 6.18 16.90 -7.24
N GLU A 61 5.74 18.09 -7.65
CA GLU A 61 6.48 18.89 -8.61
C GLU A 61 7.59 19.68 -7.90
N ILE A 62 8.84 19.41 -8.24
CA ILE A 62 9.99 20.16 -7.75
C ILE A 62 10.51 21.07 -8.87
N PHE A 63 10.57 22.38 -8.59
CA PHE A 63 11.20 23.34 -9.49
C PHE A 63 12.71 23.36 -9.24
N LYS A 64 13.49 22.97 -10.23
CA LYS A 64 14.95 23.19 -10.16
C LYS A 64 15.25 24.64 -10.51
N GLU A 65 15.98 25.32 -9.63
CA GLU A 65 16.53 26.64 -9.98
C GLU A 65 17.39 26.54 -11.26
N PRO A 66 17.25 27.50 -12.18
CA PRO A 66 18.01 27.49 -13.43
C PRO A 66 19.50 27.69 -13.15
N ARG A 67 20.27 26.61 -13.12
CA ARG A 67 21.71 26.71 -13.36
C ARG A 67 21.90 26.77 -14.88
N ALA A 68 22.29 27.96 -15.38
CA ALA A 68 22.67 28.21 -16.78
C ALA A 68 21.84 27.44 -17.84
N GLY A 69 20.60 27.87 -18.09
CA GLY A 69 19.91 27.52 -19.35
C GLY A 69 18.95 26.33 -19.33
N SER A 70 18.74 25.63 -18.22
CA SER A 70 17.78 24.53 -18.16
C SER A 70 16.99 24.50 -16.84
N GLY A 71 16.07 25.42 -16.67
CA GLY A 71 15.03 25.35 -15.66
C GLY A 71 14.01 24.28 -16.08
N GLY A 72 13.90 23.17 -15.34
CA GLY A 72 12.95 22.09 -15.63
C GLY A 72 12.12 21.74 -14.39
N LYS A 73 10.85 21.42 -14.61
CA LYS A 73 10.04 20.73 -13.60
C LYS A 73 10.54 19.29 -13.50
N LYS A 74 10.74 18.79 -12.28
CA LYS A 74 10.97 17.38 -11.98
C LYS A 74 9.78 16.88 -11.18
N GLU A 75 9.12 15.82 -11.64
CA GLU A 75 8.14 15.09 -10.86
C GLU A 75 8.85 14.03 -10.02
N VAL A 76 8.55 13.99 -8.74
CA VAL A 76 9.09 13.03 -7.79
C VAL A 76 7.96 12.23 -7.20
N LEU A 77 8.04 10.90 -7.30
CA LEU A 77 7.05 10.01 -6.71
C LEU A 77 7.11 10.10 -5.19
N LYS A 78 5.95 10.33 -4.57
CA LYS A 78 5.78 10.48 -3.12
C LYS A 78 4.76 9.53 -2.52
N GLY A 79 3.96 8.90 -3.35
CA GLY A 79 3.02 7.87 -2.91
C GLY A 79 2.57 7.02 -4.09
N PHE A 80 2.16 5.80 -3.83
CA PHE A 80 1.58 4.93 -4.85
C PHE A 80 0.66 3.88 -4.23
N ALA A 81 -0.24 3.35 -5.07
CA ALA A 81 -1.10 2.22 -4.75
C ALA A 81 -1.24 1.32 -5.98
N SER A 82 -1.51 0.04 -5.77
CA SER A 82 -1.80 -0.90 -6.85
C SER A 82 -3.00 -1.78 -6.53
N VAL A 83 -3.86 -1.97 -7.54
CA VAL A 83 -5.08 -2.77 -7.46
C VAL A 83 -5.04 -3.83 -8.55
N GLU A 84 -5.12 -5.10 -8.16
CA GLU A 84 -5.12 -6.21 -9.11
C GLU A 84 -6.47 -6.34 -9.83
N ALA A 85 -6.42 -6.72 -11.13
CA ALA A 85 -7.63 -6.98 -11.91
C ALA A 85 -8.26 -8.33 -11.57
N ALA A 86 -7.46 -9.31 -11.14
CA ALA A 86 -7.94 -10.64 -10.82
C ALA A 86 -8.98 -10.62 -9.70
N PRO A 87 -10.14 -11.28 -9.91
CA PRO A 87 -11.15 -11.37 -8.86
C PRO A 87 -10.69 -12.30 -7.74
N LEU A 88 -10.95 -11.91 -6.48
CA LEU A 88 -10.72 -12.70 -5.29
C LEU A 88 -12.04 -12.96 -4.55
N GLY A 89 -12.01 -13.95 -3.65
CA GLY A 89 -13.17 -14.40 -2.87
C GLY A 89 -14.03 -15.43 -3.61
N SER A 90 -14.90 -16.11 -2.86
CA SER A 90 -15.72 -17.22 -3.38
C SER A 90 -16.66 -16.83 -4.52
N ARG A 91 -17.02 -15.54 -4.64
CA ARG A 91 -17.86 -14.97 -5.70
C ARG A 91 -17.13 -14.01 -6.61
N GLY A 92 -15.80 -13.86 -6.47
CA GLY A 92 -15.01 -12.85 -7.20
C GLY A 92 -15.32 -11.41 -6.78
N GLN A 93 -15.85 -11.20 -5.56
CA GLN A 93 -16.34 -9.93 -5.06
C GLN A 93 -15.23 -8.95 -4.66
N TYR A 94 -14.01 -9.42 -4.49
CA TYR A 94 -12.88 -8.59 -4.08
C TYR A 94 -11.95 -8.24 -5.25
N ARG A 95 -11.25 -7.10 -5.10
CA ARG A 95 -10.03 -6.77 -5.83
C ARG A 95 -8.92 -6.52 -4.81
N ASP A 96 -7.74 -7.06 -5.08
CA ASP A 96 -6.60 -6.98 -4.15
C ASP A 96 -5.92 -5.62 -4.22
N LEU A 97 -5.80 -4.94 -3.08
CA LEU A 97 -4.94 -3.78 -2.91
C LEU A 97 -3.56 -4.28 -2.47
N THR A 98 -2.68 -4.54 -3.43
CA THR A 98 -1.37 -5.15 -3.16
C THR A 98 -0.33 -4.16 -2.64
N CYS A 99 -0.47 -2.88 -2.97
CA CYS A 99 0.41 -1.83 -2.46
C CYS A 99 -0.39 -0.57 -2.09
N LEU A 100 -0.01 0.06 -0.98
CA LEU A 100 -0.39 1.41 -0.62
C LEU A 100 0.72 2.01 0.25
N HIS A 101 1.54 2.86 -0.33
CA HIS A 101 2.69 3.45 0.36
C HIS A 101 2.79 4.95 0.12
N VAL A 102 3.25 5.66 1.15
CA VAL A 102 3.56 7.08 1.11
C VAL A 102 4.96 7.28 1.66
N SER A 103 5.77 8.09 1.00
CA SER A 103 7.12 8.46 1.43
C SER A 103 7.09 9.02 2.85
N GLU A 104 8.05 8.61 3.69
CA GLU A 104 8.06 8.85 5.14
C GLU A 104 7.79 10.32 5.49
N GLU A 105 8.47 11.24 4.79
CA GLU A 105 8.42 12.68 5.03
C GLU A 105 7.06 13.34 4.71
N LEU A 106 6.21 12.65 3.93
CA LEU A 106 4.88 13.17 3.54
C LEU A 106 3.71 12.41 4.16
N ARG A 107 3.97 11.50 5.09
CA ARG A 107 2.88 10.85 5.85
C ARG A 107 2.14 11.87 6.71
N GLY A 108 0.86 11.59 6.96
CA GLY A 108 0.00 12.51 7.73
C GLY A 108 -0.61 13.66 6.91
N ASN A 109 -0.19 13.88 5.66
CA ASN A 109 -0.68 14.96 4.79
C ASN A 109 -1.89 14.55 3.90
N GLY A 110 -2.53 13.43 4.17
CA GLY A 110 -3.73 13.00 3.45
C GLY A 110 -3.48 12.17 2.18
N ILE A 111 -2.24 12.09 1.66
CA ILE A 111 -1.91 11.37 0.42
C ILE A 111 -2.37 9.91 0.46
N GLY A 112 -2.15 9.20 1.57
CA GLY A 112 -2.59 7.81 1.72
C GLY A 112 -4.12 7.67 1.64
N ARG A 113 -4.88 8.62 2.19
CA ARG A 113 -6.34 8.66 2.12
C ARG A 113 -6.82 8.87 0.69
N GLU A 114 -6.19 9.78 -0.04
CA GLU A 114 -6.51 10.05 -1.46
C GLU A 114 -6.25 8.81 -2.32
N LEU A 115 -5.04 8.22 -2.21
CA LEU A 115 -4.69 6.99 -2.92
C LEU A 115 -5.64 5.83 -2.60
N PHE A 116 -6.03 5.68 -1.34
CA PHE A 116 -7.01 4.65 -0.96
C PHE A 116 -8.38 4.90 -1.59
N SER A 117 -8.85 6.15 -1.60
CA SER A 117 -10.12 6.51 -2.23
C SER A 117 -10.12 6.22 -3.72
N LEU A 118 -9.03 6.56 -4.42
CA LEU A 118 -8.84 6.24 -5.84
C LEU A 118 -8.76 4.73 -6.07
N ALA A 119 -8.06 3.98 -5.20
CA ALA A 119 -8.00 2.52 -5.27
C ALA A 119 -9.40 1.87 -5.13
N CYS A 120 -10.26 2.40 -4.26
CA CYS A 120 -11.66 1.95 -4.15
C CYS A 120 -12.45 2.19 -5.45
N MET A 121 -12.24 3.34 -6.09
CA MET A 121 -12.89 3.65 -7.38
C MET A 121 -12.40 2.69 -8.47
N GLU A 122 -11.11 2.43 -8.55
CA GLU A 122 -10.52 1.53 -9.52
C GLU A 122 -10.94 0.06 -9.28
N ALA A 123 -11.00 -0.40 -8.02
CA ALA A 123 -11.53 -1.72 -7.70
C ALA A 123 -12.96 -1.90 -8.20
N LYS A 124 -13.80 -0.88 -8.02
CA LYS A 124 -15.17 -0.88 -8.55
C LYS A 124 -15.19 -0.90 -10.08
N ARG A 125 -14.33 -0.10 -10.74
CA ARG A 125 -14.20 -0.09 -12.22
C ARG A 125 -13.77 -1.45 -12.76
N LEU A 126 -12.91 -2.17 -12.03
CA LEU A 126 -12.47 -3.53 -12.32
C LEU A 126 -13.54 -4.61 -11.98
N GLY A 127 -14.73 -4.21 -11.54
CA GLY A 127 -15.86 -5.11 -11.25
C GLY A 127 -15.81 -5.71 -9.84
N GLY A 128 -15.00 -5.18 -8.91
CA GLY A 128 -15.01 -5.56 -7.49
C GLY A 128 -16.13 -4.85 -6.72
N GLU A 129 -16.68 -5.52 -5.73
CA GLU A 129 -17.60 -4.93 -4.77
C GLU A 129 -16.86 -4.29 -3.60
N LYS A 130 -15.65 -4.82 -3.29
CA LYS A 130 -14.81 -4.41 -2.16
C LYS A 130 -13.32 -4.53 -2.51
N LEU A 131 -12.49 -3.73 -1.85
CA LEU A 131 -11.05 -3.99 -1.78
C LEU A 131 -10.78 -5.11 -0.76
N TYR A 132 -9.87 -6.01 -1.12
CA TYR A 132 -9.22 -6.94 -0.20
C TYR A 132 -7.84 -6.39 0.15
N ILE A 133 -7.43 -6.52 1.40
CA ILE A 133 -6.17 -5.96 1.88
C ILE A 133 -5.52 -6.98 2.81
N SER A 134 -4.28 -7.37 2.52
CA SER A 134 -3.40 -7.99 3.50
C SER A 134 -2.51 -6.88 4.04
N GLY A 135 -2.81 -6.40 5.22
CA GLY A 135 -2.18 -5.22 5.80
C GLY A 135 -1.23 -5.57 6.93
N HIS A 136 0.01 -5.03 6.85
CA HIS A 136 1.00 -5.19 7.91
C HIS A 136 0.39 -4.95 9.30
N SER A 137 0.76 -5.79 10.27
CA SER A 137 0.15 -5.80 11.61
C SER A 137 0.55 -4.62 12.52
N ALA A 138 1.40 -3.70 12.08
CA ALA A 138 1.74 -2.49 12.83
C ALA A 138 0.49 -1.70 13.20
N VAL A 139 0.43 -1.23 14.44
CA VAL A 139 -0.75 -0.53 14.98
C VAL A 139 -1.12 0.69 14.13
N GLU A 140 -0.13 1.44 13.65
CA GLU A 140 -0.33 2.63 12.81
C GLU A 140 -0.99 2.25 11.48
N THR A 141 -0.51 1.17 10.84
CA THR A 141 -1.06 0.66 9.58
C THR A 141 -2.52 0.24 9.76
N GLN A 142 -2.81 -0.52 10.81
CA GLN A 142 -4.16 -0.99 11.07
C GLN A 142 -5.11 0.16 11.44
N ARG A 143 -4.65 1.14 12.22
CA ARG A 143 -5.43 2.36 12.52
C ARG A 143 -5.75 3.16 11.27
N PHE A 144 -4.81 3.24 10.32
CA PHE A 144 -5.09 3.87 9.03
C PHE A 144 -6.25 3.17 8.33
N TYR A 145 -6.19 1.85 8.13
CA TYR A 145 -7.26 1.12 7.45
C TYR A 145 -8.59 1.18 8.20
N GLN A 146 -8.58 1.08 9.52
CA GLN A 146 -9.77 1.26 10.34
C GLN A 146 -10.40 2.65 10.15
N SER A 147 -9.57 3.71 10.08
CA SER A 147 -10.04 5.08 9.81
C SER A 147 -10.65 5.25 8.42
N MET A 148 -10.29 4.38 7.48
CA MET A 148 -10.87 4.31 6.13
C MET A 148 -12.13 3.45 6.06
N GLY A 149 -12.61 2.90 7.21
CA GLY A 149 -13.80 2.06 7.30
C GLY A 149 -13.56 0.59 6.99
N CYS A 150 -12.30 0.15 6.89
CA CYS A 150 -11.96 -1.26 6.71
C CYS A 150 -12.31 -2.07 7.96
N ARG A 151 -12.64 -3.32 7.75
CA ARG A 151 -12.97 -4.31 8.79
C ARG A 151 -12.28 -5.62 8.45
N GLU A 152 -12.08 -6.48 9.43
CA GLU A 152 -11.54 -7.82 9.19
C GLU A 152 -12.34 -8.56 8.12
N ALA A 153 -11.62 -9.24 7.23
CA ALA A 153 -12.20 -9.99 6.14
C ALA A 153 -13.02 -11.18 6.69
N LEU A 154 -14.25 -11.31 6.21
CA LEU A 154 -15.09 -12.49 6.53
C LEU A 154 -14.60 -13.75 5.82
N GLU A 155 -13.82 -13.59 4.77
CA GLU A 155 -13.27 -14.66 3.93
C GLU A 155 -11.78 -14.38 3.70
N PRO A 156 -10.89 -14.70 4.67
CA PRO A 156 -9.45 -14.53 4.51
C PRO A 156 -8.91 -15.38 3.37
N MET A 157 -8.04 -14.81 2.53
CA MET A 157 -7.40 -15.53 1.43
C MET A 157 -6.22 -16.34 1.94
N GLU A 158 -6.31 -17.66 1.79
CA GLU A 158 -5.35 -18.61 2.33
C GLU A 158 -3.91 -18.33 1.84
N GLU A 159 -3.75 -17.91 0.59
CA GLU A 159 -2.44 -17.59 0.01
C GLU A 159 -1.80 -16.36 0.68
N HIS A 160 -2.60 -15.32 1.00
CA HIS A 160 -2.12 -14.16 1.73
C HIS A 160 -1.74 -14.52 3.16
N VAL A 161 -2.59 -15.27 3.86
CA VAL A 161 -2.32 -15.73 5.23
C VAL A 161 -1.04 -16.57 5.31
N LYS A 162 -0.79 -17.44 4.32
CA LYS A 162 0.44 -18.26 4.28
C LYS A 162 1.68 -17.44 4.00
N ARG A 163 1.57 -16.43 3.12
CA ARG A 163 2.69 -15.58 2.75
C ARG A 163 3.07 -14.61 3.87
N GLU A 164 2.07 -13.99 4.48
CA GLU A 164 2.22 -12.96 5.52
C GLU A 164 1.36 -13.33 6.75
N PRO A 165 1.81 -14.30 7.59
CA PRO A 165 0.96 -14.87 8.64
C PRO A 165 0.62 -13.92 9.78
N TYR A 166 1.32 -12.79 9.88
CA TYR A 166 1.05 -11.76 10.88
C TYR A 166 0.20 -10.61 10.35
N ASP A 167 -0.03 -10.52 9.05
CA ASP A 167 -0.86 -9.50 8.46
C ASP A 167 -2.33 -9.65 8.87
N VAL A 168 -3.01 -8.54 8.95
CA VAL A 168 -4.46 -8.49 9.19
C VAL A 168 -5.15 -8.39 7.84
N GLN A 169 -6.08 -9.29 7.64
CA GLN A 169 -6.82 -9.39 6.39
C GLN A 169 -8.15 -8.66 6.52
#